data_cab0e2ab6d0a7b74abcce97109c3b4ef
#
_entry.id   cab0e2ab6d0a7b74abcce97109c3b4ef
#
_cell.length_a   1.000
_cell.length_b   1.000
_cell.length_c   1.000
_cell.angle_alpha   90.00
_cell.angle_beta   90.00
_cell.angle_gamma   90.00
#
_symmetry.space_group_name_H-M   'P 1'
#
loop_
_entity.id
_entity.type
_entity.pdbx_description
1 polymer ?
#
loop_
_entity_poly.entity_id
_entity_poly.type
_entity_poly.pdbx_seq_one_letter_code
_entity_poly.pdbx_strand_id
1 'polypeptide(L)'
;YMQYESERIEYKSQMIDDIYKEVIAFANTEGGVIYIGVDDQGNPTGIENIDETYTRLTNGVRDAIAPDVTMFVRYVLRENKFIQIEVGEGSYKPYYLKVKGIKPSGVYVRQGASCAQASPDQIRQMIKDSDGDVFEEMRTVEQGLTFQEAEEAFARYHVDFTEDKYIALGLRNIHDDQYTNLALILSDQCKHTTKIAVFGDDANTVFK
;
A
#
# COMPACT_ATOMS: atom_id res chain seq x y z
N TYR A 1 -21.16 17.64 -21.22
CA TYR A 1 -20.40 18.60 -20.39
C TYR A 1 -19.60 17.80 -19.39
N MET A 2 -18.24 17.85 -19.48
CA MET A 2 -17.40 17.29 -18.42
C MET A 2 -17.53 18.19 -17.17
N GLN A 3 -17.48 17.56 -16.01
CA GLN A 3 -17.55 18.25 -14.71
C GLN A 3 -16.16 18.84 -14.40
N TYR A 4 -16.09 19.82 -13.52
CA TYR A 4 -14.82 20.31 -12.99
C TYR A 4 -14.08 19.21 -12.20
N GLU A 5 -12.76 19.35 -12.05
CA GLU A 5 -12.00 18.54 -11.10
C GLU A 5 -12.66 18.55 -9.73
N SER A 6 -12.67 17.42 -9.06
CA SER A 6 -13.38 17.21 -7.81
C SER A 6 -12.70 16.11 -6.98
N GLU A 7 -13.29 15.77 -5.86
CA GLU A 7 -12.85 14.61 -5.07
C GLU A 7 -12.78 13.32 -5.87
N ARG A 8 -13.55 13.21 -6.96
CA ARG A 8 -13.69 11.99 -7.78
C ARG A 8 -13.26 12.15 -9.23
N ILE A 9 -12.80 13.32 -9.63
CA ILE A 9 -12.42 13.60 -11.03
C ILE A 9 -11.08 14.31 -11.06
N GLU A 10 -10.17 13.79 -11.88
CA GLU A 10 -8.85 14.37 -12.16
C GLU A 10 -8.62 14.47 -13.65
N TYR A 11 -8.09 15.60 -14.13
CA TYR A 11 -7.71 15.84 -15.51
C TYR A 11 -6.19 15.95 -15.65
N LYS A 12 -5.65 15.32 -16.68
CA LYS A 12 -4.24 15.41 -17.06
C LYS A 12 -4.14 15.57 -18.58
N SER A 13 -3.50 16.64 -19.01
CA SER A 13 -3.28 16.86 -20.46
C SER A 13 -2.33 15.83 -21.06
N GLN A 14 -1.44 15.25 -20.27
CA GLN A 14 -0.44 14.28 -20.72
C GLN A 14 -0.23 13.17 -19.68
N MET A 15 0.28 12.03 -20.14
CA MET A 15 0.74 10.94 -19.27
C MET A 15 2.08 11.34 -18.63
N ILE A 16 2.07 11.53 -17.31
CA ILE A 16 3.24 11.76 -16.47
C ILE A 16 3.25 10.74 -15.31
N ASP A 17 4.40 10.52 -14.69
CA ASP A 17 4.53 9.52 -13.61
C ASP A 17 3.71 9.86 -12.35
N ASP A 18 3.31 11.14 -12.18
CA ASP A 18 2.39 11.55 -11.11
C ASP A 18 1.00 10.89 -11.20
N ILE A 19 0.63 10.34 -12.36
CA ILE A 19 -0.60 9.53 -12.53
C ILE A 19 -0.67 8.39 -11.53
N TYR A 20 0.44 7.74 -11.20
CA TYR A 20 0.46 6.66 -10.22
C TYR A 20 0.06 7.12 -8.81
N LYS A 21 0.42 8.37 -8.45
CA LYS A 21 -0.01 8.99 -7.18
C LYS A 21 -1.52 9.24 -7.17
N GLU A 22 -2.09 9.66 -8.29
CA GLU A 22 -3.55 9.86 -8.44
C GLU A 22 -4.30 8.52 -8.31
N VAL A 23 -3.83 7.47 -8.98
CA VAL A 23 -4.42 6.12 -8.85
C VAL A 23 -4.37 5.65 -7.39
N ILE A 24 -3.24 5.83 -6.72
CA ILE A 24 -3.08 5.50 -5.29
C ILE A 24 -4.07 6.31 -4.44
N ALA A 25 -4.17 7.62 -4.67
CA ALA A 25 -5.05 8.49 -3.90
C ALA A 25 -6.52 8.08 -4.03
N PHE A 26 -6.98 7.74 -5.23
CA PHE A 26 -8.34 7.24 -5.45
C PHE A 26 -8.55 5.87 -4.81
N ALA A 27 -7.61 4.93 -4.96
CA ALA A 27 -7.71 3.60 -4.36
C ALA A 27 -7.72 3.64 -2.82
N ASN A 28 -7.03 4.59 -2.21
CA ASN A 28 -7.00 4.81 -0.77
C ASN A 28 -8.22 5.58 -0.23
N THR A 29 -9.04 6.16 -1.09
CA THR A 29 -10.25 6.90 -0.71
C THR A 29 -11.50 6.24 -1.30
N GLU A 30 -12.40 6.97 -1.86
CA GLU A 30 -13.68 6.47 -2.37
C GLU A 30 -13.68 6.12 -3.85
N GLY A 31 -12.49 6.05 -4.46
CA GLY A 31 -12.37 5.88 -5.91
C GLY A 31 -12.65 7.16 -6.68
N GLY A 32 -12.54 7.05 -8.01
CA GLY A 32 -12.79 8.17 -8.91
C GLY A 32 -12.36 7.87 -10.34
N VAL A 33 -12.25 8.93 -11.14
CA VAL A 33 -11.91 8.83 -12.55
C VAL A 33 -10.80 9.81 -12.90
N ILE A 34 -9.80 9.34 -13.62
CA ILE A 34 -8.71 10.15 -14.17
C ILE A 34 -8.86 10.17 -15.69
N TYR A 35 -8.78 11.35 -16.28
CA TYR A 35 -8.79 11.53 -17.72
C TYR A 35 -7.42 12.02 -18.18
N ILE A 36 -6.76 11.27 -19.08
CA ILE A 36 -5.47 11.64 -19.69
C ILE A 36 -5.71 12.06 -21.12
N GLY A 37 -5.18 13.19 -21.52
CA GLY A 37 -5.44 13.85 -22.79
C GLY A 37 -6.64 14.80 -22.71
N VAL A 38 -6.86 15.38 -21.54
CA VAL A 38 -7.93 16.34 -21.24
C VAL A 38 -7.32 17.52 -20.49
N ASP A 39 -7.70 18.74 -20.85
CA ASP A 39 -7.24 19.96 -20.17
C ASP A 39 -8.00 20.22 -18.86
N ASP A 40 -7.56 21.21 -18.07
CA ASP A 40 -8.15 21.57 -16.78
C ASP A 40 -9.60 22.08 -16.88
N GLN A 41 -10.06 22.41 -18.08
CA GLN A 41 -11.44 22.80 -18.37
C GLN A 41 -12.31 21.61 -18.80
N GLY A 42 -11.73 20.41 -18.87
CA GLY A 42 -12.42 19.20 -19.25
C GLY A 42 -12.55 19.02 -20.79
N ASN A 43 -11.77 19.75 -21.60
CA ASN A 43 -11.80 19.60 -23.05
C ASN A 43 -10.77 18.56 -23.49
N PRO A 44 -11.15 17.60 -24.35
CA PRO A 44 -10.21 16.67 -24.92
C PRO A 44 -9.12 17.36 -25.75
N THR A 45 -7.87 17.20 -25.36
CA THR A 45 -6.69 17.65 -26.12
C THR A 45 -6.11 16.54 -26.98
N GLY A 46 -6.46 15.30 -26.65
CA GLY A 46 -5.99 14.10 -27.32
C GLY A 46 -4.58 13.69 -26.91
N ILE A 47 -4.24 12.43 -27.22
CA ILE A 47 -2.91 11.83 -26.99
C ILE A 47 -2.37 11.42 -28.36
N GLU A 48 -1.16 11.87 -28.70
CA GLU A 48 -0.55 11.65 -30.01
C GLU A 48 -0.26 10.16 -30.27
N ASN A 49 0.34 9.46 -29.30
CA ASN A 49 0.69 8.03 -29.36
C ASN A 49 -0.13 7.24 -28.33
N ILE A 50 -1.44 7.14 -28.55
CA ILE A 50 -2.37 6.61 -27.55
C ILE A 50 -2.10 5.15 -27.21
N ASP A 51 -1.72 4.30 -28.14
CA ASP A 51 -1.45 2.88 -27.92
C ASP A 51 -0.19 2.66 -27.06
N GLU A 52 0.86 3.45 -27.34
CA GLU A 52 2.08 3.43 -26.54
C GLU A 52 1.81 3.96 -25.13
N THR A 53 1.09 5.06 -25.02
CA THR A 53 0.68 5.65 -23.73
C THR A 53 -0.16 4.69 -22.92
N TYR A 54 -1.13 4.02 -23.55
CA TYR A 54 -1.96 3.01 -22.91
C TYR A 54 -1.11 1.85 -22.34
N THR A 55 -0.20 1.31 -23.14
CA THR A 55 0.69 0.22 -22.73
C THR A 55 1.59 0.65 -21.57
N ARG A 56 2.20 1.84 -21.65
CA ARG A 56 3.03 2.40 -20.58
C ARG A 56 2.23 2.62 -19.30
N LEU A 57 1.01 3.12 -19.41
CA LEU A 57 0.13 3.37 -18.29
C LEU A 57 -0.26 2.07 -17.56
N THR A 58 -0.77 1.08 -18.31
CA THR A 58 -1.24 -0.19 -17.72
C THR A 58 -0.10 -0.97 -17.08
N ASN A 59 1.06 -1.03 -17.73
CA ASN A 59 2.26 -1.64 -17.16
C ASN A 59 2.75 -0.88 -15.92
N GLY A 60 2.79 0.45 -15.99
CA GLY A 60 3.25 1.29 -14.90
C GLY A 60 2.40 1.19 -13.65
N VAL A 61 1.06 1.17 -13.78
CA VAL A 61 0.16 0.97 -12.63
C VAL A 61 0.42 -0.37 -11.95
N ARG A 62 0.55 -1.45 -12.73
CA ARG A 62 0.86 -2.78 -12.19
C ARG A 62 2.21 -2.83 -11.49
N ASP A 63 3.22 -2.20 -12.08
CA ASP A 63 4.61 -2.34 -11.65
C ASP A 63 4.99 -1.36 -10.53
N ALA A 64 4.37 -0.16 -10.48
CA ALA A 64 4.74 0.90 -9.55
C ALA A 64 3.95 0.90 -8.25
N ILE A 65 2.78 0.27 -8.18
CA ILE A 65 1.86 0.34 -7.05
C ILE A 65 1.79 -1.00 -6.30
N ALA A 66 1.80 -0.95 -4.99
CA ALA A 66 1.54 -2.07 -4.09
C ALA A 66 0.53 -1.65 -3.00
N PRO A 67 -0.24 -2.60 -2.44
CA PRO A 67 -0.53 -3.94 -2.99
C PRO A 67 -1.05 -3.89 -4.41
N ASP A 68 -1.26 -5.03 -5.07
CA ASP A 68 -1.82 -5.07 -6.43
C ASP A 68 -3.16 -4.35 -6.50
N VAL A 69 -3.21 -3.26 -7.25
CA VAL A 69 -4.39 -2.40 -7.43
C VAL A 69 -5.17 -2.73 -8.70
N THR A 70 -4.63 -3.60 -9.56
CA THR A 70 -5.12 -3.78 -10.94
C THR A 70 -6.56 -4.24 -11.02
N MET A 71 -7.05 -5.03 -10.08
CA MET A 71 -8.46 -5.45 -10.04
C MET A 71 -9.44 -4.30 -9.75
N PHE A 72 -8.97 -3.18 -9.22
CA PHE A 72 -9.78 -1.99 -8.93
C PHE A 72 -9.66 -0.91 -10.01
N VAL A 73 -8.88 -1.17 -11.07
CA VAL A 73 -8.60 -0.18 -12.13
C VAL A 73 -9.09 -0.68 -13.47
N ARG A 74 -9.89 0.15 -14.13
CA ARG A 74 -10.38 -0.09 -15.48
C ARG A 74 -9.96 1.04 -16.40
N TYR A 75 -9.52 0.69 -17.60
CA TYR A 75 -9.07 1.63 -18.63
C TYR A 75 -10.04 1.64 -19.80
N VAL A 76 -10.42 2.83 -20.25
CA VAL A 76 -11.31 3.00 -21.40
C VAL A 76 -10.68 3.99 -22.38
N LEU A 77 -10.42 3.52 -23.59
CA LEU A 77 -10.01 4.39 -24.70
C LEU A 77 -11.25 5.10 -25.28
N ARG A 78 -11.16 6.41 -25.46
CA ARG A 78 -12.24 7.23 -25.97
C ARG A 78 -11.95 7.70 -27.40
N GLU A 79 -13.01 7.88 -28.20
CA GLU A 79 -12.93 8.25 -29.64
C GLU A 79 -12.12 9.54 -29.89
N ASN A 80 -12.17 10.50 -28.97
CA ASN A 80 -11.39 11.75 -29.04
C ASN A 80 -9.92 11.58 -28.61
N LYS A 81 -9.40 10.35 -28.66
CA LYS A 81 -8.00 10.01 -28.33
C LYS A 81 -7.57 10.41 -26.92
N PHE A 82 -8.41 10.21 -25.95
CA PHE A 82 -8.04 10.31 -24.54
C PHE A 82 -8.31 9.00 -23.81
N ILE A 83 -7.65 8.80 -22.67
CA ILE A 83 -7.80 7.62 -21.82
C ILE A 83 -8.57 8.00 -20.57
N GLN A 84 -9.61 7.24 -20.26
CA GLN A 84 -10.34 7.31 -19.00
C GLN A 84 -9.89 6.15 -18.12
N ILE A 85 -9.44 6.46 -16.91
CA ILE A 85 -9.04 5.48 -15.89
C ILE A 85 -10.10 5.54 -14.79
N GLU A 86 -10.84 4.46 -14.63
CA GLU A 86 -11.79 4.30 -13.54
C GLU A 86 -11.09 3.55 -12.39
N VAL A 87 -10.95 4.21 -11.25
CA VAL A 87 -10.31 3.63 -10.06
C VAL A 87 -11.37 3.42 -9.00
N GLY A 88 -11.55 2.16 -8.59
CA GLY A 88 -12.39 1.81 -7.45
C GLY A 88 -11.66 1.99 -6.12
N GLU A 89 -12.44 2.05 -5.03
CA GLU A 89 -11.89 1.97 -3.68
C GLU A 89 -11.25 0.59 -3.47
N GLY A 90 -9.99 0.58 -3.03
CA GLY A 90 -9.25 -0.66 -2.79
C GLY A 90 -9.55 -1.28 -1.43
N SER A 91 -9.40 -2.60 -1.33
CA SER A 91 -9.71 -3.38 -0.12
C SER A 91 -8.52 -3.55 0.84
N TYR A 92 -7.29 -3.34 0.36
CA TYR A 92 -6.06 -3.61 1.12
C TYR A 92 -5.24 -2.34 1.32
N LYS A 93 -5.86 -1.30 1.86
CA LYS A 93 -5.20 -0.02 2.14
C LYS A 93 -4.12 -0.16 3.23
N PRO A 94 -3.07 0.66 3.21
CA PRO A 94 -2.77 1.66 2.19
C PRO A 94 -2.19 1.07 0.91
N TYR A 95 -2.59 1.62 -0.24
CA TYR A 95 -1.86 1.48 -1.50
C TYR A 95 -0.74 2.51 -1.53
N TYR A 96 0.41 2.17 -2.11
CA TYR A 96 1.60 3.01 -2.07
C TYR A 96 2.51 2.79 -3.29
N LEU A 97 3.39 3.76 -3.55
CA LEU A 97 4.47 3.58 -4.52
C LEU A 97 5.49 2.58 -3.98
N LYS A 98 5.73 1.47 -4.70
CA LYS A 98 6.68 0.42 -4.30
C LYS A 98 8.07 0.97 -3.97
N VAL A 99 8.57 1.90 -4.78
CA VAL A 99 9.90 2.50 -4.59
C VAL A 99 10.00 3.38 -3.34
N LYS A 100 8.89 3.81 -2.77
CA LYS A 100 8.84 4.66 -1.57
C LYS A 100 8.45 3.91 -0.31
N GLY A 101 7.60 2.88 -0.42
CA GLY A 101 7.12 2.10 0.71
C GLY A 101 5.97 2.77 1.48
N ILE A 102 5.57 2.15 2.61
CA ILE A 102 4.47 2.59 3.46
C ILE A 102 4.93 3.76 4.34
N LYS A 103 4.96 4.94 3.78
CA LYS A 103 5.31 6.21 4.45
C LYS A 103 4.68 7.39 3.71
N PRO A 104 4.61 8.59 4.30
CA PRO A 104 3.95 9.75 3.67
C PRO A 104 4.39 10.01 2.23
N SER A 105 5.69 9.85 1.91
CA SER A 105 6.19 10.06 0.54
C SER A 105 5.77 8.98 -0.48
N GLY A 106 5.15 7.90 -0.02
CA GLY A 106 4.68 6.79 -0.85
C GLY A 106 3.16 6.61 -0.86
N VAL A 107 2.46 7.13 0.14
CA VAL A 107 1.01 6.96 0.33
C VAL A 107 0.28 8.27 0.05
N TYR A 108 -0.72 8.22 -0.83
CA TYR A 108 -1.48 9.40 -1.25
C TYR A 108 -2.97 9.19 -0.99
N VAL A 109 -3.67 10.28 -0.71
CA VAL A 109 -5.12 10.35 -0.48
C VAL A 109 -5.72 11.54 -1.21
N ARG A 110 -7.02 11.52 -1.48
CA ARG A 110 -7.73 12.69 -2.00
C ARG A 110 -8.08 13.64 -0.83
N GLN A 111 -7.80 14.91 -1.04
CA GLN A 111 -8.23 16.01 -0.18
C GLN A 111 -8.95 17.05 -1.05
N GLY A 112 -10.28 17.00 -1.10
CA GLY A 112 -11.03 17.74 -2.09
C GLY A 112 -10.61 17.34 -3.50
N ALA A 113 -10.34 18.30 -4.38
CA ALA A 113 -9.87 18.06 -5.74
C ALA A 113 -8.34 17.82 -5.83
N SER A 114 -7.63 17.65 -4.71
CA SER A 114 -6.18 17.52 -4.72
C SER A 114 -5.71 16.14 -4.27
N CYS A 115 -4.60 15.68 -4.85
CA CYS A 115 -3.84 14.54 -4.37
C CYS A 115 -2.84 15.03 -3.31
N ALA A 116 -2.89 14.45 -2.12
CA ALA A 116 -2.02 14.82 -1.00
C ALA A 116 -1.34 13.59 -0.40
N GLN A 117 -0.16 13.78 0.19
CA GLN A 117 0.49 12.74 0.98
C GLN A 117 -0.33 12.43 2.23
N ALA A 118 -0.53 11.15 2.52
CA ALA A 118 -1.17 10.73 3.75
C ALA A 118 -0.29 11.03 4.96
N SER A 119 -0.90 11.46 6.06
CA SER A 119 -0.20 11.60 7.33
C SER A 119 0.15 10.23 7.93
N PRO A 120 1.13 10.15 8.84
CA PRO A 120 1.42 8.91 9.56
C PRO A 120 0.19 8.31 10.27
N ASP A 121 -0.69 9.15 10.81
CA ASP A 121 -1.89 8.69 11.49
C ASP A 121 -2.93 8.13 10.52
N GLN A 122 -3.10 8.76 9.34
CA GLN A 122 -3.94 8.21 8.28
C GLN A 122 -3.42 6.85 7.79
N ILE A 123 -2.11 6.70 7.65
CA ILE A 123 -1.48 5.43 7.25
C ILE A 123 -1.77 4.35 8.30
N ARG A 124 -1.58 4.64 9.59
CA ARG A 124 -1.89 3.70 10.68
C ARG A 124 -3.36 3.30 10.69
N GLN A 125 -4.25 4.25 10.48
CA GLN A 125 -5.69 3.98 10.42
C GLN A 125 -6.04 3.06 9.25
N MET A 126 -5.49 3.31 8.05
CA MET A 126 -5.70 2.45 6.89
C MET A 126 -5.20 1.02 7.13
N ILE A 127 -4.03 0.86 7.76
CA ILE A 127 -3.49 -0.46 8.13
C ILE A 127 -4.46 -1.17 9.08
N LYS A 128 -4.90 -0.49 10.12
CA LYS A 128 -5.83 -1.05 11.10
C LYS A 128 -7.16 -1.47 10.46
N ASP A 129 -7.72 -0.62 9.61
CA ASP A 129 -9.01 -0.87 8.96
C ASP A 129 -8.92 -2.05 7.95
N SER A 130 -7.76 -2.24 7.33
CA SER A 130 -7.55 -3.29 6.33
C SER A 130 -7.12 -4.62 6.94
N ASP A 131 -6.21 -4.58 7.93
CA ASP A 131 -5.57 -5.78 8.48
C ASP A 131 -6.32 -6.32 9.70
N GLY A 132 -7.29 -5.57 10.23
CA GLY A 132 -8.09 -5.96 11.39
C GLY A 132 -7.46 -5.59 12.73
N ASP A 133 -8.03 -6.12 13.83
CA ASP A 133 -7.65 -5.76 15.19
C ASP A 133 -6.60 -6.70 15.84
N VAL A 134 -6.12 -7.70 15.09
CA VAL A 134 -5.07 -8.61 15.56
C VAL A 134 -3.71 -7.94 15.37
N PHE A 135 -3.17 -7.40 16.45
CA PHE A 135 -1.98 -6.54 16.42
C PHE A 135 -0.79 -7.20 15.70
N GLU A 136 -0.51 -8.45 15.98
CA GLU A 136 0.63 -9.18 15.42
C GLU A 136 0.50 -9.41 13.89
N GLU A 137 -0.70 -9.49 13.35
CA GLU A 137 -0.95 -9.71 11.93
C GLU A 137 -0.95 -8.41 11.11
N MET A 138 -1.10 -7.26 11.78
CA MET A 138 -1.08 -5.95 11.11
C MET A 138 0.30 -5.65 10.53
N ARG A 139 0.33 -5.04 9.34
CA ARG A 139 1.58 -4.56 8.74
C ARG A 139 2.23 -3.50 9.61
N THR A 140 3.53 -3.64 9.86
CA THR A 140 4.28 -2.62 10.59
C THR A 140 4.69 -1.47 9.67
N VAL A 141 4.81 -0.27 10.24
CA VAL A 141 5.35 0.89 9.53
C VAL A 141 6.88 0.77 9.35
N GLU A 142 7.55 0.08 10.28
CA GLU A 142 8.98 -0.19 10.21
C GLU A 142 9.25 -1.41 9.33
N GLN A 143 9.95 -1.21 8.21
CA GLN A 143 10.20 -2.26 7.22
C GLN A 143 11.69 -2.64 7.07
N GLY A 144 12.60 -1.87 7.67
CA GLY A 144 14.03 -2.17 7.66
C GLY A 144 14.44 -3.19 8.72
N LEU A 145 13.80 -4.37 8.73
CA LEU A 145 13.99 -5.36 9.79
C LEU A 145 15.10 -6.36 9.47
N THR A 146 15.86 -6.75 10.51
CA THR A 146 16.83 -7.84 10.51
C THR A 146 16.51 -8.81 11.65
N PHE A 147 16.95 -10.07 11.56
CA PHE A 147 16.52 -11.15 12.45
C PHE A 147 17.66 -12.01 12.96
N GLN A 148 18.86 -11.45 13.16
CA GLN A 148 20.03 -12.23 13.58
C GLN A 148 19.79 -12.97 14.89
N GLU A 149 19.25 -12.30 15.91
CA GLU A 149 18.97 -12.94 17.19
C GLU A 149 17.88 -14.02 17.08
N ALA A 150 16.85 -13.78 16.27
CA ALA A 150 15.80 -14.76 16.02
C ALA A 150 16.34 -15.99 15.28
N GLU A 151 17.14 -15.80 14.22
CA GLU A 151 17.77 -16.89 13.48
C GLU A 151 18.62 -17.79 14.38
N GLU A 152 19.44 -17.20 15.25
CA GLU A 152 20.23 -17.93 16.22
C GLU A 152 19.37 -18.69 17.25
N ALA A 153 18.28 -18.07 17.69
CA ALA A 153 17.36 -18.70 18.64
C ALA A 153 16.61 -19.89 18.01
N PHE A 154 16.05 -19.72 16.83
CA PHE A 154 15.33 -20.77 16.10
C PHE A 154 16.25 -21.94 15.71
N ALA A 155 17.50 -21.64 15.30
CA ALA A 155 18.51 -22.66 14.99
C ALA A 155 18.80 -23.57 16.20
N ARG A 156 18.87 -23.03 17.43
CA ARG A 156 19.05 -23.80 18.66
C ARG A 156 17.93 -24.80 18.92
N TYR A 157 16.72 -24.51 18.44
CA TYR A 157 15.54 -25.37 18.59
C TYR A 157 15.25 -26.22 17.35
N HIS A 158 16.14 -26.22 16.36
CA HIS A 158 15.99 -26.93 15.08
C HIS A 158 14.70 -26.54 14.32
N VAL A 159 14.33 -25.26 14.38
CA VAL A 159 13.19 -24.70 13.66
C VAL A 159 13.71 -23.91 12.46
N ASP A 160 13.17 -24.20 11.28
CA ASP A 160 13.49 -23.48 10.06
C ASP A 160 12.97 -22.04 10.12
N PHE A 161 13.88 -21.09 10.11
CA PHE A 161 13.59 -19.66 10.07
C PHE A 161 14.29 -19.04 8.86
N THR A 162 13.66 -19.20 7.69
CA THR A 162 14.19 -18.76 6.41
C THR A 162 13.19 -17.86 5.72
N GLU A 163 13.66 -16.99 4.83
CA GLU A 163 12.83 -15.93 4.21
C GLU A 163 11.63 -16.50 3.45
N ASP A 164 11.76 -17.67 2.81
CA ASP A 164 10.68 -18.38 2.13
C ASP A 164 9.55 -18.86 3.08
N LYS A 165 9.80 -18.89 4.39
CA LYS A 165 8.81 -19.23 5.41
C LYS A 165 8.11 -18.01 6.02
N TYR A 166 8.56 -16.80 5.77
CA TYR A 166 8.08 -15.61 6.48
C TYR A 166 6.59 -15.35 6.33
N ILE A 167 6.01 -15.62 5.16
CA ILE A 167 4.55 -15.53 4.97
C ILE A 167 3.83 -16.59 5.82
N ALA A 168 4.29 -17.86 5.80
CA ALA A 168 3.68 -18.94 6.57
C ALA A 168 3.83 -18.74 8.08
N LEU A 169 4.90 -18.09 8.53
CA LEU A 169 5.14 -17.73 9.92
C LEU A 169 4.40 -16.46 10.38
N GLY A 170 3.68 -15.78 9.47
CA GLY A 170 2.98 -14.54 9.76
C GLY A 170 3.90 -13.32 9.87
N LEU A 171 5.17 -13.42 9.45
CA LEU A 171 6.11 -12.31 9.48
C LEU A 171 5.94 -11.35 8.31
N ARG A 172 5.39 -11.81 7.19
CA ARG A 172 5.06 -11.01 6.02
C ARG A 172 3.60 -11.13 5.62
N ASN A 173 3.03 -10.01 5.20
CA ASN A 173 1.67 -9.96 4.69
C ASN A 173 1.61 -10.60 3.29
N ILE A 174 0.60 -11.43 3.05
CA ILE A 174 0.44 -12.18 1.80
C ILE A 174 0.11 -11.29 0.59
N HIS A 175 -0.44 -10.08 0.80
CA HIS A 175 -0.89 -9.21 -0.29
C HIS A 175 0.22 -8.32 -0.86
N ASP A 176 1.14 -7.86 0.00
CA ASP A 176 2.16 -6.89 -0.41
C ASP A 176 3.58 -7.23 0.07
N ASP A 177 3.72 -8.40 0.70
CA ASP A 177 5.01 -8.90 1.21
C ASP A 177 5.68 -7.98 2.24
N GLN A 178 4.91 -7.07 2.85
CA GLN A 178 5.41 -6.18 3.91
C GLN A 178 5.46 -6.91 5.25
N TYR A 179 6.43 -6.52 6.09
CA TYR A 179 6.55 -7.07 7.43
C TYR A 179 5.38 -6.70 8.33
N THR A 180 5.00 -7.63 9.19
CA THR A 180 3.95 -7.47 10.21
C THR A 180 4.53 -7.00 11.55
N ASN A 181 3.66 -6.66 12.51
CA ASN A 181 4.10 -6.35 13.87
C ASN A 181 4.71 -7.58 14.56
N LEU A 182 4.33 -8.81 14.20
CA LEU A 182 5.01 -10.02 14.68
C LEU A 182 6.47 -10.03 14.24
N ALA A 183 6.75 -9.66 12.97
CA ALA A 183 8.12 -9.53 12.50
C ALA A 183 8.89 -8.47 13.28
N LEU A 184 8.27 -7.31 13.54
CA LEU A 184 8.90 -6.27 14.36
C LEU A 184 9.25 -6.74 15.77
N ILE A 185 8.36 -7.51 16.41
CA ILE A 185 8.60 -8.08 17.75
C ILE A 185 9.79 -9.03 17.74
N LEU A 186 9.96 -9.81 16.70
CA LEU A 186 11.05 -10.79 16.56
C LEU A 186 12.35 -10.21 15.98
N SER A 187 12.31 -8.97 15.51
CA SER A 187 13.46 -8.32 14.86
C SER A 187 14.49 -7.77 15.84
N ASP A 188 15.72 -7.60 15.34
CA ASP A 188 16.80 -6.92 16.06
C ASP A 188 16.49 -5.43 16.33
N GLN A 189 15.50 -4.85 15.63
CA GLN A 189 15.02 -3.47 15.81
C GLN A 189 13.93 -3.34 16.88
N CYS A 190 13.47 -4.45 17.50
CA CYS A 190 12.47 -4.41 18.54
C CYS A 190 12.95 -3.64 19.78
N LYS A 191 12.24 -2.56 20.10
CA LYS A 191 12.53 -1.72 21.28
C LYS A 191 11.81 -2.18 22.54
N HIS A 192 10.98 -3.22 22.43
CA HIS A 192 10.16 -3.73 23.52
C HIS A 192 10.74 -5.01 24.08
N THR A 193 10.69 -5.17 25.39
CA THR A 193 11.03 -6.42 26.09
C THR A 193 9.79 -7.22 26.35
N THR A 194 9.78 -8.50 25.94
CA THR A 194 8.72 -9.43 26.31
C THR A 194 9.05 -10.04 27.67
N LYS A 195 8.15 -9.88 28.65
CA LYS A 195 8.25 -10.52 29.95
C LYS A 195 7.23 -11.64 30.04
N ILE A 196 7.70 -12.86 30.20
CA ILE A 196 6.84 -14.03 30.36
C ILE A 196 6.87 -14.46 31.85
N ALA A 197 5.70 -14.51 32.47
CA ALA A 197 5.55 -15.06 33.82
C ALA A 197 4.73 -16.35 33.73
N VAL A 198 5.30 -17.44 34.20
CA VAL A 198 4.57 -18.71 34.36
C VAL A 198 4.26 -18.87 35.84
N PHE A 199 2.97 -18.96 36.15
CA PHE A 199 2.49 -19.18 37.51
C PHE A 199 2.26 -20.68 37.70
N GLY A 200 2.93 -21.28 38.71
CA GLY A 200 2.63 -22.64 39.09
C GLY A 200 1.39 -22.72 40.00
N ASP A 201 0.95 -23.93 40.35
CA ASP A 201 -0.24 -24.15 41.19
C ASP A 201 -0.14 -23.49 42.57
N ASP A 202 1.06 -23.16 43.04
CA ASP A 202 1.28 -22.33 44.22
C ASP A 202 1.46 -20.87 43.80
N ALA A 203 0.50 -20.02 44.15
CA ALA A 203 0.39 -18.60 43.76
C ALA A 203 1.61 -17.72 44.11
N ASN A 204 2.69 -18.26 44.66
CA ASN A 204 3.88 -17.53 45.09
C ASN A 204 5.15 -17.87 44.28
N THR A 205 5.11 -18.75 43.28
CA THR A 205 6.31 -19.14 42.53
C THR A 205 6.28 -18.52 41.15
N VAL A 206 7.09 -17.48 40.93
CA VAL A 206 7.34 -16.87 39.61
C VAL A 206 8.64 -17.47 39.08
N PHE A 207 8.58 -18.20 37.97
CA PHE A 207 9.76 -18.63 37.23
C PHE A 207 10.14 -17.54 36.23
N LYS A 208 11.40 -17.07 36.28
CA LYS A 208 12.00 -16.14 35.32
C LYS A 208 12.55 -16.90 34.15
#